data_0fc1fca96295e812c9fef68e5d72ce9e
#
_entry.id   0fc1fca96295e812c9fef68e5d72ce9e
#
_cell.length_a   1.000
_cell.length_b   1.000
_cell.length_c   1.000
_cell.angle_alpha   90.00
_cell.angle_beta   90.00
_cell.angle_gamma   90.00
#
_symmetry.space_group_name_H-M   'P 1'
#
loop_
_entity.id
_entity.type
_entity.pdbx_description
1 polymer ?
#
loop_
_entity_poly.entity_id
_entity_poly.type
_entity_poly.pdbx_seq_one_letter_code
_entity_poly.pdbx_strand_id
1 'polypeptide(L)'
;SFMYSGMINTLSFDFDSIQYGYFESEKLPCRMSVIVGRNGCGKSTTLARLSRVAYSSTQDRKKEQIAKIGEILPEGLGFPKIINLSYSAFDSFQIPGCTFKEKKQLRQDILDGKGRYIYCGVRDVGAELDYVLANVDENNMDIEFITLDRQERTILKPLEVLSEEFYGVLIKIHKDSDKWNL
;
A
#
# COMPACT_ATOMS: atom_id res chain seq x y z
N SER A 1 10.09 0.50 -13.57
CA SER A 1 9.07 1.45 -14.01
C SER A 1 7.66 0.90 -13.75
N PHE A 2 6.66 1.77 -13.73
CA PHE A 2 5.24 1.44 -13.53
C PHE A 2 4.38 2.18 -14.55
N MET A 3 3.39 1.50 -15.11
CA MET A 3 2.40 2.07 -16.02
C MET A 3 1.04 1.39 -15.87
N TYR A 4 -0.03 2.08 -16.28
CA TYR A 4 -1.38 1.53 -16.38
C TYR A 4 -2.15 2.19 -17.53
N SER A 5 -3.23 1.57 -17.98
CA SER A 5 -4.06 2.09 -19.05
C SER A 5 -4.61 3.49 -18.71
N GLY A 6 -4.39 4.46 -19.58
CA GLY A 6 -4.75 5.87 -19.37
C GLY A 6 -3.62 6.76 -18.87
N MET A 7 -2.44 6.23 -18.53
CA MET A 7 -1.25 7.05 -18.31
C MET A 7 -0.66 7.51 -19.64
N ILE A 8 -0.28 8.80 -19.70
CA ILE A 8 0.40 9.36 -20.88
C ILE A 8 1.87 8.94 -20.90
N ASN A 9 2.49 8.85 -19.72
CA ASN A 9 3.90 8.51 -19.55
C ASN A 9 4.08 7.44 -18.49
N THR A 10 5.05 6.55 -18.68
CA THR A 10 5.48 5.58 -17.69
C THR A 10 6.17 6.29 -16.52
N LEU A 11 5.84 5.93 -15.29
CA LEU A 11 6.61 6.33 -14.12
C LEU A 11 7.88 5.49 -14.05
N SER A 12 9.02 6.12 -14.18
CA SER A 12 10.33 5.48 -14.01
C SER A 12 10.90 5.82 -12.64
N PHE A 13 11.36 4.81 -11.94
CA PHE A 13 12.08 4.96 -10.67
C PHE A 13 13.51 4.51 -10.92
N ASP A 14 14.46 5.44 -10.80
CA ASP A 14 15.88 5.13 -10.89
C ASP A 14 16.42 4.93 -9.48
N PHE A 15 16.78 3.68 -9.18
CA PHE A 15 17.37 3.31 -7.90
C PHE A 15 18.84 2.90 -8.03
N ASP A 16 19.40 2.94 -9.24
CA ASP A 16 20.74 2.42 -9.53
C ASP A 16 21.86 3.40 -9.17
N SER A 17 21.57 4.66 -8.94
CA SER A 17 22.57 5.66 -8.56
C SER A 17 22.90 5.64 -7.07
N ILE A 18 23.19 4.47 -6.50
CA ILE A 18 23.87 4.40 -5.22
C ILE A 18 25.37 4.67 -5.47
N GLN A 19 25.71 5.87 -5.82
CA GLN A 19 27.06 6.35 -5.54
C GLN A 19 27.14 6.58 -4.03
N TYR A 20 27.91 5.75 -3.35
CA TYR A 20 28.41 6.03 -2.01
C TYR A 20 29.26 7.30 -2.08
N GLY A 21 28.66 8.43 -1.99
CA GLY A 21 29.32 9.73 -2.04
C GLY A 21 28.43 10.77 -1.39
N TYR A 22 28.93 11.27 -0.29
CA TYR A 22 28.55 12.49 0.43
C TYR A 22 27.19 13.11 0.04
N PHE A 23 26.26 13.14 0.99
CA PHE A 23 25.02 13.90 0.88
C PHE A 23 25.38 15.37 0.58
N GLU A 24 25.35 15.78 -0.65
CA GLU A 24 25.14 17.18 -0.98
C GLU A 24 23.74 17.54 -0.47
N SER A 25 23.67 18.49 0.44
CA SER A 25 22.53 18.86 1.28
C SER A 25 21.25 19.30 0.55
N GLU A 26 21.20 19.21 -0.78
CA GLU A 26 20.08 19.67 -1.60
C GLU A 26 19.41 18.58 -2.43
N LYS A 27 19.88 17.33 -2.38
CA LYS A 27 19.28 16.23 -3.14
C LYS A 27 18.48 15.31 -2.23
N LEU A 28 17.27 14.95 -2.67
CA LEU A 28 16.46 13.91 -2.02
C LEU A 28 17.25 12.59 -1.96
N PRO A 29 17.07 11.78 -0.90
CA PRO A 29 17.69 10.46 -0.81
C PRO A 29 17.45 9.65 -2.09
N CYS A 30 18.48 8.94 -2.57
CA CYS A 30 18.48 8.21 -3.84
C CYS A 30 17.35 7.20 -4.06
N ARG A 31 16.53 6.93 -3.03
CA ARG A 31 15.40 5.99 -3.09
C ARG A 31 14.05 6.67 -2.82
N MET A 32 14.00 7.98 -2.94
CA MET A 32 12.78 8.75 -2.74
C MET A 32 12.30 9.29 -4.09
N SER A 33 11.03 9.06 -4.40
CA SER A 33 10.37 9.63 -5.57
C SER A 33 9.16 10.44 -5.12
N VAL A 34 8.99 11.63 -5.68
CA VAL A 34 7.88 12.53 -5.37
C VAL A 34 7.01 12.70 -6.60
N ILE A 35 5.70 12.47 -6.44
CA ILE A 35 4.71 12.71 -7.51
C ILE A 35 4.01 14.04 -7.24
N VAL A 36 4.21 14.98 -8.15
CA VAL A 36 3.65 16.34 -8.07
C VAL A 36 2.63 16.54 -9.18
N GLY A 37 1.58 17.31 -8.91
CA GLY A 37 0.56 17.63 -9.91
C GLY A 37 -0.66 18.31 -9.29
N ARG A 38 -1.54 18.85 -10.13
CA ARG A 38 -2.78 19.51 -9.72
C ARG A 38 -3.73 18.54 -9.01
N ASN A 39 -4.70 19.09 -8.25
CA ASN A 39 -5.76 18.27 -7.67
C ASN A 39 -6.57 17.59 -8.77
N GLY A 40 -6.93 16.32 -8.56
CA GLY A 40 -7.68 15.52 -9.54
C GLY A 40 -6.84 14.91 -10.68
N CYS A 41 -5.52 15.15 -10.77
CA CYS A 41 -4.69 14.57 -11.83
C CYS A 41 -4.31 13.08 -11.61
N GLY A 42 -4.88 12.41 -10.62
CA GLY A 42 -4.69 10.96 -10.41
C GLY A 42 -3.50 10.55 -9.56
N LYS A 43 -2.83 11.45 -8.84
CA LYS A 43 -1.67 11.10 -7.97
C LYS A 43 -1.97 9.97 -7.00
N SER A 44 -3.04 10.10 -6.23
CA SER A 44 -3.45 9.08 -5.25
C SER A 44 -3.88 7.79 -5.92
N THR A 45 -4.58 7.86 -7.04
CA THR A 45 -4.96 6.69 -7.84
C THR A 45 -3.72 5.95 -8.36
N THR A 46 -2.71 6.67 -8.83
CA THR A 46 -1.45 6.09 -9.29
C THR A 46 -0.72 5.36 -8.17
N LEU A 47 -0.62 5.98 -6.99
CA LEU A 47 0.00 5.34 -5.82
C LEU A 47 -0.79 4.13 -5.34
N ALA A 48 -2.12 4.20 -5.33
CA ALA A 48 -2.99 3.09 -4.95
C ALA A 48 -2.82 1.90 -5.91
N ARG A 49 -2.82 2.14 -7.22
CA ARG A 49 -2.59 1.12 -8.23
C ARG A 49 -1.19 0.52 -8.14
N LEU A 50 -0.17 1.37 -8.00
CA LEU A 50 1.22 0.91 -7.79
C LEU A 50 1.33 -0.01 -6.58
N SER A 51 0.78 0.39 -5.44
CA SER A 51 0.76 -0.40 -4.21
C SER A 51 0.07 -1.76 -4.42
N ARG A 52 -1.06 -1.76 -5.12
CA ARG A 52 -1.83 -2.97 -5.41
C ARG A 52 -1.05 -3.96 -6.27
N VAL A 53 -0.42 -3.48 -7.35
CA VAL A 53 0.41 -4.31 -8.24
C VAL A 53 1.68 -4.77 -7.53
N ALA A 54 2.32 -3.91 -6.74
CA ALA A 54 3.52 -4.24 -5.99
C ALA A 54 3.27 -5.35 -4.96
N TYR A 55 2.10 -5.38 -4.34
CA TYR A 55 1.71 -6.45 -3.41
C TYR A 55 1.50 -7.79 -4.13
N SER A 56 0.96 -7.78 -5.35
CA SER A 56 0.67 -9.00 -6.10
C SER A 56 1.94 -9.79 -6.41
N SER A 57 1.85 -11.12 -6.35
CA SER A 57 2.95 -11.98 -6.76
C SER A 57 3.27 -11.78 -8.25
N THR A 58 4.46 -12.18 -8.68
CA THR A 58 4.86 -12.09 -10.09
C THR A 58 3.96 -12.93 -11.00
N GLN A 59 3.38 -14.02 -10.48
CA GLN A 59 2.40 -14.84 -11.20
C GLN A 59 1.03 -14.16 -11.27
N ASP A 60 0.56 -13.57 -10.17
CA ASP A 60 -0.73 -12.88 -10.14
C ASP A 60 -0.74 -11.63 -10.99
N ARG A 61 0.40 -10.95 -11.16
CA ARG A 61 0.52 -9.78 -12.05
C ARG A 61 0.21 -10.10 -13.51
N LYS A 62 0.34 -11.37 -13.93
CA LYS A 62 -0.01 -11.85 -15.28
C LYS A 62 -1.50 -12.09 -15.46
N LYS A 63 -2.27 -12.13 -14.38
CA LYS A 63 -3.73 -12.24 -14.47
C LYS A 63 -4.29 -10.95 -15.08
N GLU A 64 -5.23 -11.09 -16.01
CA GLU A 64 -5.82 -9.98 -16.74
C GLU A 64 -6.34 -8.85 -15.82
N GLN A 65 -6.90 -9.24 -14.69
CA GLN A 65 -7.45 -8.30 -13.72
C GLN A 65 -6.37 -7.41 -13.09
N ILE A 66 -5.23 -7.99 -12.71
CA ILE A 66 -4.12 -7.22 -12.13
C ILE A 66 -3.41 -6.42 -13.21
N ALA A 67 -3.23 -6.98 -14.41
CA ALA A 67 -2.65 -6.28 -15.55
C ALA A 67 -3.45 -5.02 -15.94
N LYS A 68 -4.78 -5.03 -15.80
CA LYS A 68 -5.63 -3.84 -16.00
C LYS A 68 -5.38 -2.74 -14.96
N ILE A 69 -4.93 -3.10 -13.75
CA ILE A 69 -4.60 -2.13 -12.69
C ILE A 69 -3.28 -1.44 -13.01
N GLY A 70 -2.31 -2.19 -13.52
CA GLY A 70 -1.00 -1.67 -13.91
C GLY A 70 0.07 -2.73 -14.00
N GLU A 71 1.23 -2.33 -14.51
CA GLU A 71 2.37 -3.20 -14.75
C GLU A 71 3.64 -2.61 -14.12
N ILE A 72 4.47 -3.46 -13.54
CA ILE A 72 5.78 -3.09 -12.98
C ILE A 72 6.87 -3.79 -13.78
N LEU A 73 7.82 -3.01 -14.29
CA LEU A 73 9.00 -3.48 -15.02
C LEU A 73 10.29 -3.19 -14.25
N PRO A 74 11.30 -4.05 -14.31
CA PRO A 74 11.32 -5.33 -15.04
C PRO A 74 10.38 -6.38 -14.42
N GLU A 75 9.97 -7.33 -15.25
CA GLU A 75 9.22 -8.50 -14.77
C GLU A 75 10.04 -9.22 -13.68
N GLY A 76 9.34 -9.83 -12.72
CA GLY A 76 9.98 -10.56 -11.63
C GLY A 76 10.40 -9.71 -10.42
N LEU A 77 10.33 -8.37 -10.53
CA LEU A 77 10.63 -7.50 -9.39
C LEU A 77 9.64 -7.75 -8.24
N GLY A 78 10.14 -8.24 -7.12
CA GLY A 78 9.37 -8.50 -5.91
C GLY A 78 9.60 -7.43 -4.84
N PHE A 79 8.58 -7.18 -4.04
CA PHE A 79 8.68 -6.30 -2.88
C PHE A 79 8.43 -7.10 -1.62
N PRO A 80 9.40 -7.17 -0.69
CA PRO A 80 9.25 -7.96 0.53
C PRO A 80 8.20 -7.37 1.47
N LYS A 81 8.00 -6.06 1.43
CA LYS A 81 7.02 -5.35 2.26
C LYS A 81 6.46 -4.13 1.53
N ILE A 82 5.18 -3.90 1.69
CA ILE A 82 4.46 -2.72 1.21
C ILE A 82 3.90 -2.00 2.43
N ILE A 83 4.28 -0.74 2.59
CA ILE A 83 3.77 0.12 3.66
C ILE A 83 3.03 1.27 3.00
N ASN A 84 1.73 1.35 3.24
CA ASN A 84 0.90 2.46 2.81
C ASN A 84 0.66 3.40 4.00
N LEU A 85 0.99 4.67 3.81
CA LEU A 85 0.77 5.71 4.80
C LEU A 85 -0.24 6.70 4.23
N SER A 86 -1.43 6.79 4.83
CA SER A 86 -2.46 7.73 4.39
C SER A 86 -3.31 8.23 5.55
N TYR A 87 -3.38 9.54 5.67
CA TYR A 87 -4.25 10.22 6.64
C TYR A 87 -5.52 10.81 5.99
N SER A 88 -5.83 10.40 4.76
CA SER A 88 -7.08 10.76 4.11
C SER A 88 -8.15 9.69 4.35
N ALA A 89 -9.31 10.10 4.84
CA ALA A 89 -10.48 9.24 4.93
C ALA A 89 -11.01 8.79 3.55
N PHE A 90 -10.59 9.47 2.49
CA PHE A 90 -11.04 9.25 1.11
C PHE A 90 -9.93 8.73 0.21
N ASP A 91 -8.92 8.06 0.77
CA ASP A 91 -7.87 7.49 -0.05
C ASP A 91 -8.41 6.36 -0.96
N SER A 92 -7.68 6.12 -2.04
CA SER A 92 -8.03 5.11 -3.03
C SER A 92 -7.27 3.79 -2.82
N PHE A 93 -6.58 3.62 -1.69
CA PHE A 93 -5.83 2.39 -1.45
C PHE A 93 -6.77 1.21 -1.24
N GLN A 94 -6.75 0.31 -2.19
CA GLN A 94 -7.50 -0.94 -2.07
C GLN A 94 -6.78 -1.92 -1.15
N ILE A 95 -7.56 -2.65 -0.36
CA ILE A 95 -7.02 -3.73 0.46
C ILE A 95 -6.57 -4.86 -0.48
N PRO A 96 -5.30 -5.31 -0.40
CA PRO A 96 -4.80 -6.40 -1.23
C PRO A 96 -5.54 -7.72 -1.01
N GLY A 97 -5.25 -8.69 -1.87
CA GLY A 97 -5.90 -9.99 -1.89
C GLY A 97 -7.00 -10.05 -2.95
N CYS A 98 -6.88 -11.01 -3.87
CA CYS A 98 -7.82 -11.23 -4.96
C CYS A 98 -8.85 -12.30 -4.60
N THR A 99 -8.53 -13.20 -3.69
CA THR A 99 -9.37 -14.32 -3.28
C THR A 99 -9.77 -14.20 -1.80
N PHE A 100 -10.83 -14.91 -1.43
CA PHE A 100 -11.26 -15.02 -0.03
C PHE A 100 -10.13 -15.52 0.88
N LYS A 101 -9.39 -16.54 0.44
CA LYS A 101 -8.27 -17.11 1.19
C LYS A 101 -7.17 -16.06 1.43
N GLU A 102 -6.82 -15.28 0.41
CA GLU A 102 -5.80 -14.23 0.53
C GLU A 102 -6.25 -13.12 1.49
N LYS A 103 -7.52 -12.70 1.43
CA LYS A 103 -8.06 -11.70 2.36
C LYS A 103 -8.11 -12.21 3.79
N LYS A 104 -8.48 -13.48 3.99
CA LYS A 104 -8.46 -14.11 5.32
C LYS A 104 -7.04 -14.20 5.88
N GLN A 105 -6.06 -14.57 5.06
CA GLN A 105 -4.65 -14.59 5.46
C GLN A 105 -4.17 -13.18 5.81
N LEU A 106 -4.49 -12.18 4.97
CA LEU A 106 -4.14 -10.78 5.23
C LEU A 106 -4.73 -10.27 6.55
N ARG A 107 -5.98 -10.65 6.85
CA ARG A 107 -6.61 -10.31 8.13
C ARG A 107 -5.86 -10.91 9.31
N GLN A 108 -5.44 -12.17 9.20
CA GLN A 108 -4.64 -12.82 10.24
C GLN A 108 -3.27 -12.16 10.39
N ASP A 109 -2.62 -11.82 9.28
CA ASP A 109 -1.33 -11.13 9.29
C ASP A 109 -1.40 -9.76 10.00
N ILE A 110 -2.51 -9.04 9.82
CA ILE A 110 -2.76 -7.76 10.51
C ILE A 110 -2.94 -7.99 12.02
N LEU A 111 -3.70 -8.99 12.43
CA LEU A 111 -3.90 -9.33 13.84
C LEU A 111 -2.58 -9.71 14.53
N ASP A 112 -1.74 -10.46 13.84
CA ASP A 112 -0.45 -10.91 14.36
C ASP A 112 0.65 -9.83 14.29
N GLY A 113 0.34 -8.66 13.70
CA GLY A 113 1.33 -7.60 13.46
C GLY A 113 2.42 -8.02 12.47
N LYS A 114 2.13 -8.95 11.58
CA LYS A 114 3.04 -9.55 10.60
C LYS A 114 2.51 -9.34 9.18
N GLY A 115 3.30 -9.80 8.20
CA GLY A 115 2.87 -9.79 6.80
C GLY A 115 3.58 -8.78 5.93
N ARG A 116 3.27 -8.87 4.64
CA ARG A 116 3.86 -8.03 3.60
C ARG A 116 3.18 -6.68 3.44
N TYR A 117 1.92 -6.56 3.85
CA TYR A 117 1.13 -5.34 3.72
C TYR A 117 0.90 -4.71 5.08
N ILE A 118 1.24 -3.45 5.19
CA ILE A 118 0.99 -2.63 6.37
C ILE A 118 0.27 -1.37 5.90
N TYR A 119 -0.84 -1.06 6.55
CA TYR A 119 -1.51 0.22 6.38
C TYR A 119 -1.38 1.05 7.66
N CYS A 120 -0.87 2.26 7.50
CA CYS A 120 -0.75 3.25 8.56
C CYS A 120 -1.64 4.45 8.20
N GLY A 121 -2.65 4.72 9.01
CA GLY A 121 -3.55 5.85 8.74
C GLY A 121 -4.89 5.71 9.44
N VAL A 122 -5.84 6.55 8.99
CA VAL A 122 -7.14 6.72 9.65
C VAL A 122 -8.16 5.62 9.36
N ARG A 123 -7.93 4.78 8.34
CA ARG A 123 -8.84 3.67 8.02
C ARG A 123 -8.57 2.48 8.92
N ASP A 124 -9.62 1.79 9.31
CA ASP A 124 -9.57 0.49 9.96
C ASP A 124 -9.65 -0.63 8.91
N VAL A 125 -8.49 -0.95 8.32
CA VAL A 125 -8.37 -2.00 7.30
C VAL A 125 -8.76 -3.37 7.86
N GLY A 126 -8.58 -3.60 9.16
CA GLY A 126 -9.01 -4.83 9.83
C GLY A 126 -10.54 -4.97 9.81
N ALA A 127 -11.25 -3.94 10.26
CA ALA A 127 -12.71 -3.92 10.25
C ALA A 127 -13.29 -3.96 8.82
N GLU A 128 -12.63 -3.32 7.86
CA GLU A 128 -13.03 -3.41 6.44
C GLU A 128 -12.90 -4.84 5.91
N LEU A 129 -11.82 -5.55 6.26
CA LEU A 129 -11.65 -6.97 5.91
C LEU A 129 -12.70 -7.84 6.57
N ASP A 130 -12.97 -7.65 7.85
CA ASP A 130 -14.02 -8.39 8.57
C ASP A 130 -15.39 -8.21 7.91
N TYR A 131 -15.71 -6.97 7.49
CA TYR A 131 -16.94 -6.70 6.77
C TYR A 131 -17.00 -7.44 5.41
N VAL A 132 -15.93 -7.39 4.63
CA VAL A 132 -15.85 -8.07 3.33
C VAL A 132 -15.99 -9.59 3.51
N LEU A 133 -15.27 -10.17 4.47
CA LEU A 133 -15.28 -11.61 4.72
C LEU A 133 -16.63 -12.11 5.24
N ALA A 134 -17.34 -11.32 6.04
CA ALA A 134 -18.67 -11.68 6.55
C ALA A 134 -19.78 -11.62 5.48
N ASN A 135 -19.59 -10.86 4.41
CA ASN A 135 -20.57 -10.71 3.33
C ASN A 135 -20.35 -11.66 2.14
N VAL A 136 -19.36 -12.55 2.23
CA VAL A 136 -19.10 -13.57 1.22
C VAL A 136 -19.66 -14.90 1.70
N ASP A 137 -20.44 -15.57 0.84
CA ASP A 137 -20.89 -16.93 1.09
C ASP A 137 -19.67 -17.87 1.08
N GLU A 138 -19.47 -18.61 2.17
CA GLU A 138 -18.36 -19.57 2.32
C GLU A 138 -18.35 -20.64 1.20
N ASN A 139 -19.49 -20.87 0.55
CA ASN A 139 -19.59 -21.79 -0.59
C ASN A 139 -19.04 -21.20 -1.89
N ASN A 140 -18.68 -19.93 -1.92
CA ASN A 140 -18.21 -19.24 -3.10
C ASN A 140 -16.79 -18.66 -2.88
N MET A 141 -15.87 -19.53 -2.43
CA MET A 141 -14.48 -19.17 -2.12
C MET A 141 -13.67 -18.68 -3.33
N ASP A 142 -14.16 -18.90 -4.54
CA ASP A 142 -13.53 -18.49 -5.79
C ASP A 142 -13.95 -17.08 -6.24
N ILE A 143 -14.69 -16.33 -5.41
CA ILE A 143 -15.01 -14.95 -5.71
C ILE A 143 -13.72 -14.14 -5.82
N GLU A 144 -13.51 -13.57 -6.98
CA GLU A 144 -12.45 -12.61 -7.21
C GLU A 144 -12.87 -11.23 -6.73
N PHE A 145 -12.22 -10.74 -5.68
CA PHE A 145 -12.40 -9.38 -5.15
C PHE A 145 -11.57 -8.38 -5.95
N ILE A 146 -11.98 -8.12 -7.18
CA ILE A 146 -11.26 -7.15 -8.00
C ILE A 146 -12.19 -6.02 -8.35
N THR A 147 -12.08 -4.96 -7.58
CA THR A 147 -12.61 -3.66 -7.95
C THR A 147 -11.47 -2.82 -8.54
N LEU A 148 -11.71 -2.21 -9.69
CA LEU A 148 -10.67 -1.48 -10.40
C LEU A 148 -10.25 -0.18 -9.71
N ASP A 149 -11.15 0.50 -9.01
CA ASP A 149 -10.89 1.88 -8.62
C ASP A 149 -11.30 2.31 -7.21
N ARG A 150 -12.05 1.54 -6.43
CA ARG A 150 -12.46 1.96 -5.09
C ARG A 150 -12.85 0.80 -4.18
N GLN A 151 -12.52 0.93 -2.91
CA GLN A 151 -13.06 0.09 -1.83
C GLN A 151 -14.58 0.34 -1.73
N GLU A 152 -15.39 -0.71 -1.64
CA GLU A 152 -16.85 -0.59 -1.52
C GLU A 152 -17.27 0.12 -0.24
N ARG A 153 -16.53 -0.10 0.84
CA ARG A 153 -16.79 0.51 2.13
C ARG A 153 -15.50 0.91 2.82
N THR A 154 -15.45 2.14 3.29
CA THR A 154 -14.36 2.65 4.12
C THR A 154 -14.85 2.72 5.56
N ILE A 155 -14.10 2.10 6.49
CA ILE A 155 -14.34 2.17 7.93
C ILE A 155 -13.20 2.97 8.54
N LEU A 156 -13.53 3.96 9.35
CA LEU A 156 -12.54 4.78 10.03
C LEU A 156 -12.28 4.24 11.45
N LYS A 157 -11.05 4.33 11.88
CA LYS A 157 -10.68 4.04 13.26
C LYS A 157 -11.35 5.03 14.22
N PRO A 158 -11.84 4.58 15.38
CA PRO A 158 -12.26 5.49 16.44
C PRO A 158 -11.12 6.44 16.83
N LEU A 159 -11.47 7.65 17.28
CA LEU A 159 -10.48 8.66 17.66
C LEU A 159 -9.59 8.20 18.82
N GLU A 160 -10.15 7.43 19.73
CA GLU A 160 -9.45 6.84 20.88
C GLU A 160 -8.31 5.94 20.40
N VAL A 161 -8.58 5.05 19.43
CA VAL A 161 -7.59 4.13 18.84
C VAL A 161 -6.47 4.91 18.13
N LEU A 162 -6.84 5.93 17.35
CA LEU A 162 -5.85 6.79 16.68
C LEU A 162 -4.96 7.52 17.69
N SER A 163 -5.56 8.00 18.78
CA SER A 163 -4.82 8.69 19.85
C SER A 163 -3.85 7.75 20.55
N GLU A 164 -4.25 6.53 20.86
CA GLU A 164 -3.40 5.50 21.47
C GLU A 164 -2.24 5.09 20.55
N GLU A 165 -2.52 4.85 19.25
CA GLU A 165 -1.48 4.54 18.27
C GLU A 165 -0.46 5.66 18.16
N PHE A 166 -0.91 6.92 18.09
CA PHE A 166 -0.05 8.09 18.01
C PHE A 166 0.81 8.25 19.27
N TYR A 167 0.19 8.13 20.45
CA TYR A 167 0.91 8.18 21.73
C TYR A 167 1.95 7.08 21.86
N GLY A 168 1.61 5.86 21.42
CA GLY A 168 2.55 4.73 21.38
C GLY A 168 3.77 4.99 20.51
N VAL A 169 3.59 5.65 19.36
CA VAL A 169 4.69 6.07 18.47
C VAL A 169 5.57 7.12 19.17
N LEU A 170 4.97 8.15 19.79
CA LEU A 170 5.72 9.19 20.50
C LEU A 170 6.57 8.61 21.64
N ILE A 171 6.02 7.66 22.43
CA ILE A 171 6.79 6.99 23.49
C ILE A 171 7.98 6.23 22.90
N LYS A 172 7.80 5.52 21.78
CA LYS A 172 8.89 4.79 21.13
C LYS A 172 9.98 5.74 20.63
N ILE A 173 9.59 6.81 19.96
CA ILE A 173 10.54 7.83 19.50
C ILE A 173 11.33 8.40 20.68
N HIS A 174 10.65 8.73 21.77
CA HIS A 174 11.31 9.26 22.98
C HIS A 174 12.29 8.25 23.60
N LYS A 175 11.90 6.98 23.71
CA LYS A 175 12.78 5.92 24.23
C LYS A 175 13.97 5.60 23.33
N ASP A 176 13.81 5.78 22.02
CA ASP A 176 14.84 5.50 21.05
C ASP A 176 15.63 6.76 20.64
N SER A 177 15.29 7.94 21.20
CA SER A 177 15.97 9.21 20.88
C SER A 177 17.48 9.15 21.12
N ASP A 178 17.92 8.44 22.16
CA ASP A 178 19.34 8.27 22.46
C ASP A 178 20.11 7.43 21.43
N LYS A 179 19.39 6.64 20.61
CA LYS A 179 19.98 5.86 19.51
C LYS A 179 20.18 6.67 18.25
N TRP A 180 19.54 7.84 18.12
CA TRP A 180 19.59 8.70 16.94
C TRP A 180 20.49 9.92 17.12
N ASN A 181 21.06 10.11 18.32
CA ASN A 181 22.10 11.11 18.57
C ASN A 181 23.44 10.60 18.03
N LEU A 182 23.58 10.65 16.69
CA LEU A 182 24.82 10.51 15.96
C LEU A 182 25.40 11.87 15.66
#